data_aaedaabfa3ecbff7e7034b2eb10cebba
#
_entry.id   aaedaabfa3ecbff7e7034b2eb10cebba
#
_cell.length_a   1.000
_cell.length_b   1.000
_cell.length_c   1.000
_cell.angle_alpha   90.00
_cell.angle_beta   90.00
_cell.angle_gamma   90.00
#
_symmetry.space_group_name_H-M   'P 1'
#
loop_
_entity.id
_entity.type
_entity.pdbx_description
1 polymer ?
#
loop_
_entity_poly.entity_id
_entity_poly.type
_entity_poly.pdbx_seq_one_letter_code
_entity_poly.pdbx_strand_id
1 'polypeptide(L)'
;MISNERRTILVVDDEMVIREVLEDFLSAEGYEVVAVSSGADALVELEEEHYDAVLSDLMMPQMNGLELMTEINNRGYQLVKVIMTGYGTIETAVQAMKVGADDYILKPFKMEEVLSVLDRGFDRQRLVRENITLRETVNLYRIAETIAHESDSRRILQEIAEASWQETQADFLHLSIFPTPAPQWDPGTQVRTGPMAAADLALNERAASEALAREPSLLVQGADGQAFLQGAGAPGPTVSFCAVPLQVPGRMLGLLAAVSFTRRTVFTEGHRKFLHILATKAAAALENTRLVEQLQGANRELLEANRQLQENFVQSILGFARAIEQNDPYTRGHSDRVAEYSRIIADELRFEPQIVEDIFFAGQLHDIGKIGISSQKLNKAGKLNAPEIRMFRRHPEMGKQILEPIPFMRHLISGVYCHHERYDGQGYPQGLRGEEIPLMGRIIAVADTYDAMTSDRSYRKALPMQVALDELRANAGTQFDPMVVQAFLAAVAKGQIHE
;
A
#
# COMPACT_ATOMS: atom_id res chain seq x y z
N MET A 1 -2.54 -16.75 34.76
CA MET A 1 -2.58 -17.68 35.91
C MET A 1 -1.84 -18.92 35.44
N ILE A 2 -0.66 -19.15 35.95
CA ILE A 2 0.11 -20.38 35.69
C ILE A 2 -0.65 -21.47 36.43
N SER A 3 -1.21 -22.45 35.70
CA SER A 3 -1.80 -23.63 36.29
C SER A 3 -0.70 -24.31 37.12
N ASN A 4 -0.96 -24.43 38.40
CA ASN A 4 -0.10 -25.15 39.32
C ASN A 4 -0.42 -26.66 39.18
N GLU A 5 -0.22 -27.19 37.94
CA GLU A 5 -0.31 -28.63 37.68
C GLU A 5 0.91 -29.25 38.36
N ARG A 6 0.68 -30.19 39.26
CA ARG A 6 1.74 -30.94 39.90
C ARG A 6 2.47 -31.75 38.85
N ARG A 7 3.78 -31.67 38.81
CA ARG A 7 4.58 -32.46 37.90
C ARG A 7 4.56 -33.92 38.31
N THR A 8 4.45 -34.82 37.34
CA THR A 8 4.38 -36.24 37.54
C THR A 8 5.74 -36.89 37.26
N ILE A 9 6.27 -37.65 38.21
CA ILE A 9 7.58 -38.27 38.11
C ILE A 9 7.40 -39.80 38.18
N LEU A 10 7.98 -40.53 37.22
CA LEU A 10 8.07 -41.97 37.23
C LEU A 10 9.39 -42.43 37.84
N VAL A 11 9.34 -43.17 38.92
CA VAL A 11 10.49 -43.78 39.61
C VAL A 11 10.58 -45.25 39.24
N VAL A 12 11.73 -45.70 38.75
CA VAL A 12 11.95 -47.06 38.26
C VAL A 12 13.18 -47.63 38.94
N ASP A 13 12.98 -48.53 39.87
CA ASP A 13 14.07 -49.16 40.64
C ASP A 13 13.63 -50.55 41.13
N ASP A 14 14.46 -51.58 41.06
CA ASP A 14 14.09 -52.91 41.48
C ASP A 14 14.11 -53.06 43.05
N GLU A 15 14.84 -52.16 43.74
CA GLU A 15 14.88 -52.10 45.20
C GLU A 15 13.67 -51.38 45.80
N MET A 16 12.79 -52.12 46.50
CA MET A 16 11.58 -51.57 47.12
C MET A 16 11.84 -50.37 48.05
N VAL A 17 12.92 -50.45 48.82
CA VAL A 17 13.28 -49.39 49.80
C VAL A 17 13.61 -48.07 49.13
N ILE A 18 14.29 -48.11 47.97
CA ILE A 18 14.62 -46.94 47.18
C ILE A 18 13.39 -46.29 46.60
N ARG A 19 12.47 -47.12 46.06
CA ARG A 19 11.20 -46.64 45.52
C ARG A 19 10.37 -45.92 46.58
N GLU A 20 10.16 -46.54 47.74
CA GLU A 20 9.39 -45.97 48.86
C GLU A 20 9.99 -44.65 49.35
N VAL A 21 11.30 -44.59 49.54
CA VAL A 21 12.00 -43.37 49.98
C VAL A 21 11.91 -42.23 48.96
N LEU A 22 12.05 -42.52 47.67
CA LEU A 22 11.89 -41.52 46.62
C LEU A 22 10.44 -41.05 46.45
N GLU A 23 9.49 -41.96 46.53
CA GLU A 23 8.06 -41.67 46.45
C GLU A 23 7.61 -40.76 47.60
N ASP A 24 7.97 -41.14 48.85
CA ASP A 24 7.65 -40.33 50.04
C ASP A 24 8.27 -38.94 50.00
N PHE A 25 9.56 -38.85 49.62
CA PHE A 25 10.29 -37.59 49.59
C PHE A 25 9.75 -36.68 48.49
N LEU A 26 9.65 -37.14 47.24
CA LEU A 26 9.23 -36.32 46.12
C LEU A 26 7.75 -35.92 46.26
N SER A 27 6.90 -36.78 46.84
CA SER A 27 5.52 -36.44 47.18
C SER A 27 5.44 -35.33 48.24
N ALA A 28 6.31 -35.37 49.23
CA ALA A 28 6.41 -34.31 50.25
C ALA A 28 6.87 -32.95 49.65
N GLU A 29 7.68 -32.96 48.59
CA GLU A 29 8.10 -31.77 47.83
C GLU A 29 7.06 -31.30 46.79
N GLY A 30 5.91 -32.01 46.70
CA GLY A 30 4.75 -31.58 45.90
C GLY A 30 4.65 -32.17 44.52
N TYR A 31 5.49 -33.14 44.18
CA TYR A 31 5.37 -33.93 42.94
C TYR A 31 4.28 -35.01 43.06
N GLU A 32 3.73 -35.39 41.94
CA GLU A 32 2.95 -36.64 41.85
C GLU A 32 3.92 -37.75 41.39
N VAL A 33 3.94 -38.87 42.15
CA VAL A 33 4.96 -39.89 41.94
C VAL A 33 4.31 -41.23 41.71
N VAL A 34 4.77 -41.90 40.67
CA VAL A 34 4.44 -43.31 40.40
C VAL A 34 5.73 -44.09 40.43
N ALA A 35 5.75 -45.20 41.22
CA ALA A 35 6.95 -46.00 41.40
C ALA A 35 6.70 -47.45 40.86
N VAL A 36 7.56 -47.89 39.95
CA VAL A 36 7.49 -49.23 39.35
C VAL A 36 8.79 -49.98 39.54
N SER A 37 8.73 -51.30 39.44
CA SER A 37 9.86 -52.18 39.81
C SER A 37 10.69 -52.63 38.60
N SER A 38 10.28 -52.29 37.38
CA SER A 38 11.03 -52.72 36.18
C SER A 38 10.89 -51.72 35.01
N GLY A 39 11.84 -51.79 34.10
CA GLY A 39 11.77 -50.99 32.86
C GLY A 39 10.60 -51.35 31.96
N ALA A 40 10.12 -52.60 32.03
CA ALA A 40 8.93 -53.04 31.26
C ALA A 40 7.67 -52.40 31.81
N ASP A 41 7.47 -52.37 33.13
CA ASP A 41 6.34 -51.69 33.76
C ASP A 41 6.40 -50.17 33.47
N ALA A 42 7.57 -49.59 33.52
CA ALA A 42 7.76 -48.16 33.18
C ALA A 42 7.32 -47.81 31.76
N LEU A 43 7.53 -48.69 30.77
CA LEU A 43 7.07 -48.45 29.40
C LEU A 43 5.56 -48.57 29.27
N VAL A 44 4.91 -49.43 30.08
CA VAL A 44 3.44 -49.54 30.15
C VAL A 44 2.87 -48.24 30.72
N GLU A 45 3.38 -47.76 31.84
CA GLU A 45 2.96 -46.52 32.47
C GLU A 45 3.09 -45.31 31.51
N LEU A 46 4.20 -45.22 30.76
CA LEU A 46 4.44 -44.17 29.78
C LEU A 46 3.51 -44.22 28.55
N GLU A 47 2.89 -45.37 28.28
CA GLU A 47 1.83 -45.52 27.26
C GLU A 47 0.45 -45.04 27.74
N GLU A 48 0.18 -45.20 29.05
CA GLU A 48 -1.13 -44.93 29.64
C GLU A 48 -1.25 -43.49 30.16
N GLU A 49 -0.17 -42.95 30.73
CA GLU A 49 -0.19 -41.65 31.41
C GLU A 49 0.99 -40.71 30.97
N HIS A 50 0.89 -39.43 31.28
CA HIS A 50 1.91 -38.45 30.97
C HIS A 50 2.82 -38.21 32.18
N TYR A 51 4.12 -38.29 31.93
CA TYR A 51 5.17 -38.01 32.96
C TYR A 51 6.06 -36.87 32.52
N ASP A 52 6.45 -36.00 33.50
CA ASP A 52 7.38 -34.92 33.27
C ASP A 52 8.85 -35.37 33.43
N ALA A 53 9.08 -36.40 34.25
CA ALA A 53 10.42 -36.96 34.45
C ALA A 53 10.38 -38.47 34.70
N VAL A 54 11.47 -39.14 34.38
CA VAL A 54 11.76 -40.52 34.82
C VAL A 54 13.09 -40.56 35.54
N LEU A 55 13.10 -41.16 36.73
CA LEU A 55 14.29 -41.53 37.48
C LEU A 55 14.43 -43.07 37.45
N SER A 56 15.42 -43.58 36.75
CA SER A 56 15.61 -45.00 36.58
C SER A 56 16.92 -45.49 37.21
N ASP A 57 16.87 -46.60 37.92
CA ASP A 57 18.09 -47.32 38.23
C ASP A 57 18.79 -47.85 36.97
N LEU A 58 20.11 -47.81 37.02
CA LEU A 58 20.92 -48.34 35.91
C LEU A 58 20.86 -49.85 35.80
N MET A 59 20.90 -50.53 36.96
CA MET A 59 21.09 -51.99 37.05
C MET A 59 19.80 -52.66 37.48
N MET A 60 18.92 -52.99 36.56
CA MET A 60 17.66 -53.68 36.80
C MET A 60 17.62 -55.02 36.06
N PRO A 61 16.88 -56.03 36.58
CA PRO A 61 16.65 -57.28 35.88
C PRO A 61 15.90 -57.12 34.57
N GLN A 62 16.19 -57.91 33.56
CA GLN A 62 15.51 -57.97 32.24
C GLN A 62 15.81 -56.76 31.33
N MET A 63 15.44 -55.54 31.77
CA MET A 63 15.67 -54.33 31.05
C MET A 63 16.42 -53.32 31.96
N ASN A 64 17.66 -53.00 31.63
CA ASN A 64 18.44 -52.05 32.41
C ASN A 64 18.06 -50.60 32.08
N GLY A 65 18.52 -49.61 32.91
CA GLY A 65 18.20 -48.20 32.74
C GLY A 65 18.63 -47.60 31.39
N LEU A 66 19.73 -48.07 30.79
CA LEU A 66 20.18 -47.58 29.49
C LEU A 66 19.26 -48.07 28.34
N GLU A 67 18.83 -49.31 28.43
CA GLU A 67 17.84 -49.87 27.50
C GLU A 67 16.51 -49.16 27.57
N LEU A 68 16.04 -48.86 28.79
CA LEU A 68 14.82 -48.08 29.03
C LEU A 68 14.95 -46.67 28.44
N MET A 69 16.06 -45.94 28.65
CA MET A 69 16.27 -44.61 28.09
C MET A 69 16.31 -44.65 26.55
N THR A 70 16.93 -45.67 25.99
CA THR A 70 16.93 -45.87 24.52
C THR A 70 15.52 -46.05 23.95
N GLU A 71 14.69 -46.86 24.65
CA GLU A 71 13.32 -47.11 24.21
C GLU A 71 12.41 -45.87 24.36
N ILE A 72 12.59 -45.11 25.46
CA ILE A 72 11.91 -43.81 25.66
C ILE A 72 12.23 -42.84 24.53
N ASN A 73 13.51 -42.76 24.11
CA ASN A 73 13.92 -41.89 23.01
C ASN A 73 13.36 -42.37 21.66
N ASN A 74 13.41 -43.68 21.39
CA ASN A 74 12.90 -44.26 20.14
C ASN A 74 11.39 -44.00 19.96
N ARG A 75 10.64 -44.01 21.06
CA ARG A 75 9.20 -43.72 21.09
C ARG A 75 8.89 -42.21 21.08
N GLY A 76 9.91 -41.33 21.22
CA GLY A 76 9.75 -39.88 21.13
C GLY A 76 9.15 -39.20 22.36
N TYR A 77 9.17 -39.84 23.52
CA TYR A 77 8.69 -39.21 24.75
C TYR A 77 9.53 -38.01 25.16
N GLN A 78 8.88 -36.90 25.46
CA GLN A 78 9.50 -35.63 25.81
C GLN A 78 9.44 -35.39 27.33
N LEU A 79 10.30 -36.05 28.10
CA LEU A 79 10.37 -35.97 29.55
C LEU A 79 11.85 -35.89 30.02
N VAL A 80 12.08 -35.42 31.24
CA VAL A 80 13.40 -35.38 31.86
C VAL A 80 13.83 -36.78 32.23
N LYS A 81 15.00 -37.21 31.78
CA LYS A 81 15.52 -38.59 31.90
C LYS A 81 16.75 -38.59 32.83
N VAL A 82 16.63 -39.20 33.99
CA VAL A 82 17.68 -39.29 34.98
C VAL A 82 18.02 -40.73 35.31
N ILE A 83 19.31 -41.09 35.28
CA ILE A 83 19.77 -42.42 35.64
C ILE A 83 20.38 -42.38 37.05
N MET A 84 19.98 -43.31 37.92
CA MET A 84 20.55 -43.57 39.23
C MET A 84 21.52 -44.76 39.16
N THR A 85 22.71 -44.67 39.74
CA THR A 85 23.69 -45.78 39.65
C THR A 85 24.55 -45.92 40.92
N GLY A 86 24.74 -47.16 41.36
CA GLY A 86 25.68 -47.47 42.41
C GLY A 86 27.16 -47.56 41.99
N TYR A 87 27.45 -47.61 40.69
CA TYR A 87 28.79 -47.73 40.12
C TYR A 87 29.11 -46.48 39.30
N GLY A 88 29.64 -45.47 39.97
CA GLY A 88 30.00 -44.20 39.38
C GLY A 88 31.35 -44.24 38.63
N THR A 89 31.43 -44.92 37.51
CA THR A 89 32.61 -44.79 36.65
C THR A 89 32.33 -43.71 35.59
N ILE A 90 33.41 -43.05 35.10
CA ILE A 90 33.26 -42.06 34.02
C ILE A 90 32.64 -42.73 32.77
N GLU A 91 32.90 -44.00 32.54
CA GLU A 91 32.37 -44.76 31.42
C GLU A 91 30.85 -44.93 31.47
N THR A 92 30.28 -45.25 32.65
CA THR A 92 28.82 -45.42 32.82
C THR A 92 28.07 -44.09 32.70
N ALA A 93 28.63 -43.00 33.22
CA ALA A 93 28.08 -41.67 33.04
C ALA A 93 28.09 -41.23 31.55
N VAL A 94 29.17 -41.45 30.83
CA VAL A 94 29.26 -41.16 29.40
C VAL A 94 28.29 -42.00 28.58
N GLN A 95 28.08 -43.28 28.95
CA GLN A 95 27.10 -44.12 28.30
C GLN A 95 25.68 -43.61 28.50
N ALA A 96 25.30 -43.24 29.72
CA ALA A 96 23.99 -42.65 30.05
C ALA A 96 23.70 -41.43 29.20
N MET A 97 24.65 -40.49 29.09
CA MET A 97 24.51 -39.30 28.25
C MET A 97 24.41 -39.63 26.75
N LYS A 98 25.14 -40.62 26.26
CA LYS A 98 25.06 -41.05 24.85
C LYS A 98 23.70 -41.62 24.46
N VAL A 99 23.04 -42.32 25.36
CA VAL A 99 21.68 -42.86 25.12
C VAL A 99 20.58 -41.84 25.39
N GLY A 100 20.95 -40.59 25.71
CA GLY A 100 20.01 -39.48 25.81
C GLY A 100 19.42 -39.26 27.21
N ALA A 101 20.09 -39.70 28.27
CA ALA A 101 19.78 -39.24 29.63
C ALA A 101 20.18 -37.76 29.78
N ASP A 102 19.37 -36.98 30.49
CA ASP A 102 19.62 -35.57 30.76
C ASP A 102 20.60 -35.34 31.87
N ASP A 103 20.64 -36.26 32.87
CA ASP A 103 21.58 -36.25 33.97
C ASP A 103 21.70 -37.65 34.61
N TYR A 104 22.62 -37.79 35.58
CA TYR A 104 22.75 -39.01 36.38
C TYR A 104 23.00 -38.71 37.85
N ILE A 105 22.66 -39.64 38.73
CA ILE A 105 22.81 -39.55 40.20
C ILE A 105 23.57 -40.77 40.72
N LEU A 106 24.54 -40.54 41.60
CA LEU A 106 25.33 -41.62 42.23
C LEU A 106 24.68 -42.09 43.53
N LYS A 107 24.41 -43.41 43.64
CA LYS A 107 24.03 -44.04 44.92
C LYS A 107 25.26 -44.29 45.80
N PRO A 108 25.22 -43.99 47.11
CA PRO A 108 24.13 -43.37 47.83
C PRO A 108 24.07 -41.86 47.62
N PHE A 109 22.88 -41.34 47.32
CA PHE A 109 22.62 -39.92 47.05
C PHE A 109 21.93 -39.23 48.22
N LYS A 110 22.05 -37.91 48.26
CA LYS A 110 21.23 -37.05 49.12
C LYS A 110 20.00 -36.62 48.36
N MET A 111 18.89 -36.45 49.08
CA MET A 111 17.63 -36.04 48.46
C MET A 111 17.70 -34.67 47.79
N GLU A 112 18.52 -33.75 48.33
CA GLU A 112 18.77 -32.45 47.72
C GLU A 112 19.48 -32.57 46.32
N GLU A 113 20.26 -33.63 46.11
CA GLU A 113 20.89 -33.90 44.83
C GLU A 113 19.84 -34.32 43.76
N VAL A 114 18.86 -35.15 44.20
CA VAL A 114 17.76 -35.58 43.32
C VAL A 114 16.96 -34.36 42.89
N LEU A 115 16.55 -33.49 43.82
CA LEU A 115 15.83 -32.26 43.48
C LEU A 115 16.63 -31.35 42.55
N SER A 116 17.92 -31.15 42.86
CA SER A 116 18.79 -30.29 42.03
C SER A 116 18.92 -30.81 40.60
N VAL A 117 18.97 -32.12 40.39
CA VAL A 117 19.04 -32.74 39.03
C VAL A 117 17.74 -32.56 38.32
N LEU A 118 16.59 -32.81 39.00
CA LEU A 118 15.26 -32.63 38.42
C LEU A 118 15.01 -31.18 38.01
N ASP A 119 15.34 -30.23 38.90
CA ASP A 119 15.16 -28.78 38.63
C ASP A 119 16.00 -28.33 37.42
N ARG A 120 17.25 -28.76 37.33
CA ARG A 120 18.08 -28.47 36.14
C ARG A 120 17.48 -29.07 34.85
N GLY A 121 16.98 -30.31 34.93
CA GLY A 121 16.31 -30.97 33.81
C GLY A 121 15.08 -30.22 33.34
N PHE A 122 14.23 -29.84 34.28
CA PHE A 122 13.00 -29.08 33.98
C PHE A 122 13.29 -27.68 33.45
N ASP A 123 14.26 -26.97 34.03
CA ASP A 123 14.67 -25.65 33.56
C ASP A 123 15.24 -25.71 32.14
N ARG A 124 16.10 -26.71 31.87
CA ARG A 124 16.61 -26.94 30.49
C ARG A 124 15.49 -27.22 29.51
N GLN A 125 14.54 -28.08 29.86
CA GLN A 125 13.41 -28.41 29.01
C GLN A 125 12.51 -27.20 28.74
N ARG A 126 12.25 -26.38 29.77
CA ARG A 126 11.54 -25.11 29.68
C ARG A 126 12.23 -24.14 28.73
N LEU A 127 13.54 -23.93 28.89
CA LEU A 127 14.32 -23.05 28.04
C LEU A 127 14.36 -23.50 26.58
N VAL A 128 14.41 -24.82 26.33
CA VAL A 128 14.33 -25.35 24.96
C VAL A 128 12.95 -25.07 24.35
N ARG A 129 11.85 -25.31 25.09
CA ARG A 129 10.50 -24.99 24.63
C ARG A 129 10.31 -23.50 24.36
N GLU A 130 10.76 -22.64 25.29
CA GLU A 130 10.69 -21.17 25.13
C GLU A 130 11.49 -20.71 23.91
N ASN A 131 12.69 -21.27 23.67
CA ASN A 131 13.53 -20.92 22.52
C ASN A 131 12.88 -21.31 21.19
N ILE A 132 12.25 -22.48 21.12
CA ILE A 132 11.48 -22.92 19.95
C ILE A 132 10.34 -21.95 19.69
N THR A 133 9.53 -21.64 20.69
CA THR A 133 8.40 -20.71 20.56
C THR A 133 8.85 -19.30 20.17
N LEU A 134 9.97 -18.82 20.73
CA LEU A 134 10.53 -17.54 20.34
C LEU A 134 11.01 -17.53 18.89
N ARG A 135 11.67 -18.60 18.42
CA ARG A 135 12.11 -18.73 17.03
C ARG A 135 10.94 -18.75 16.05
N GLU A 136 9.88 -19.50 16.37
CA GLU A 136 8.64 -19.54 15.60
C GLU A 136 8.02 -18.15 15.52
N THR A 137 7.96 -17.44 16.65
CA THR A 137 7.41 -16.08 16.74
C THR A 137 8.23 -15.09 15.89
N VAL A 138 9.57 -15.13 15.99
CA VAL A 138 10.46 -14.25 15.19
C VAL A 138 10.33 -14.53 13.70
N ASN A 139 10.26 -15.80 13.32
CA ASN A 139 10.08 -16.18 11.92
C ASN A 139 8.74 -15.68 11.35
N LEU A 140 7.67 -15.83 12.14
CA LEU A 140 6.35 -15.32 11.81
C LEU A 140 6.33 -13.79 11.65
N TYR A 141 6.99 -13.07 12.56
CA TYR A 141 7.11 -11.61 12.45
C TYR A 141 7.85 -11.19 11.19
N ARG A 142 8.96 -11.86 10.83
CA ARG A 142 9.73 -11.58 9.63
C ARG A 142 8.90 -11.80 8.36
N ILE A 143 8.16 -12.87 8.27
CA ILE A 143 7.27 -13.16 7.13
C ILE A 143 6.17 -12.10 7.06
N ALA A 144 5.55 -11.76 8.19
CA ALA A 144 4.50 -10.76 8.26
C ALA A 144 5.00 -9.35 7.85
N GLU A 145 6.24 -9.00 8.19
CA GLU A 145 6.86 -7.73 7.79
C GLU A 145 7.14 -7.69 6.28
N THR A 146 7.66 -8.77 5.72
CA THR A 146 7.89 -8.88 4.26
C THR A 146 6.57 -8.70 3.49
N ILE A 147 5.51 -9.37 3.93
CA ILE A 147 4.17 -9.28 3.33
C ILE A 147 3.61 -7.86 3.44
N ALA A 148 3.82 -7.17 4.56
CA ALA A 148 3.28 -5.82 4.80
C ALA A 148 3.89 -4.75 3.87
N HIS A 149 5.09 -4.97 3.35
CA HIS A 149 5.80 -4.07 2.44
C HIS A 149 5.66 -4.44 0.96
N GLU A 150 5.07 -5.59 0.65
CA GLU A 150 4.85 -6.01 -0.73
C GLU A 150 3.59 -5.34 -1.29
N SER A 151 3.70 -4.82 -2.50
CA SER A 151 2.62 -4.13 -3.21
C SER A 151 1.98 -4.98 -4.32
N ASP A 152 2.56 -6.13 -4.65
CA ASP A 152 2.03 -7.07 -5.63
C ASP A 152 1.21 -8.17 -4.94
N SER A 153 -0.09 -8.15 -5.15
CA SER A 153 -1.03 -9.14 -4.58
C SER A 153 -0.66 -10.59 -4.92
N ARG A 154 -0.10 -10.86 -6.11
CA ARG A 154 0.31 -12.22 -6.49
C ARG A 154 1.52 -12.69 -5.69
N ARG A 155 2.48 -11.82 -5.46
CA ARG A 155 3.64 -12.12 -4.61
C ARG A 155 3.25 -12.36 -3.17
N ILE A 156 2.36 -11.53 -2.63
CA ILE A 156 1.80 -11.73 -1.28
C ILE A 156 1.21 -13.14 -1.16
N LEU A 157 0.38 -13.56 -2.11
CA LEU A 157 -0.25 -14.88 -2.08
C LEU A 157 0.76 -16.03 -2.20
N GLN A 158 1.77 -15.90 -3.04
CA GLN A 158 2.83 -16.89 -3.20
C GLN A 158 3.66 -17.06 -1.93
N GLU A 159 4.12 -15.96 -1.33
CA GLU A 159 4.89 -15.98 -0.09
C GLU A 159 4.11 -16.59 1.07
N ILE A 160 2.82 -16.27 1.18
CA ILE A 160 1.94 -16.85 2.20
C ILE A 160 1.80 -18.36 1.99
N ALA A 161 1.54 -18.79 0.77
CA ALA A 161 1.38 -20.20 0.45
C ALA A 161 2.66 -20.98 0.75
N GLU A 162 3.82 -20.44 0.38
CA GLU A 162 5.12 -21.08 0.62
C GLU A 162 5.46 -21.12 2.11
N ALA A 163 5.30 -20.02 2.84
CA ALA A 163 5.52 -19.98 4.29
C ALA A 163 4.60 -20.94 5.04
N SER A 164 3.33 -20.99 4.65
CA SER A 164 2.35 -21.91 5.23
C SER A 164 2.69 -23.37 4.96
N TRP A 165 3.18 -23.68 3.77
CA TRP A 165 3.62 -25.03 3.42
C TRP A 165 4.89 -25.44 4.15
N GLN A 166 5.88 -24.56 4.24
CA GLN A 166 7.13 -24.81 4.97
C GLN A 166 6.88 -25.11 6.44
N GLU A 167 5.94 -24.41 7.08
CA GLU A 167 5.60 -24.61 8.49
C GLU A 167 4.80 -25.88 8.70
N THR A 168 3.78 -26.12 7.88
CA THR A 168 2.85 -27.22 8.10
C THR A 168 3.31 -28.55 7.49
N GLN A 169 4.21 -28.51 6.50
CA GLN A 169 4.62 -29.67 5.69
C GLN A 169 3.41 -30.45 5.12
N ALA A 170 2.34 -29.70 4.79
CA ALA A 170 1.08 -30.25 4.30
C ALA A 170 1.28 -31.01 2.97
N ASP A 171 0.54 -32.08 2.76
CA ASP A 171 0.52 -32.78 1.48
C ASP A 171 -0.14 -31.95 0.39
N PHE A 172 -1.14 -31.15 0.75
CA PHE A 172 -1.84 -30.21 -0.11
C PHE A 172 -2.17 -28.92 0.65
N LEU A 173 -1.79 -27.79 0.07
CA LEU A 173 -2.13 -26.47 0.58
C LEU A 173 -2.88 -25.71 -0.51
N HIS A 174 -3.97 -25.07 -0.14
CA HIS A 174 -4.83 -24.30 -1.01
C HIS A 174 -5.07 -22.91 -0.41
N LEU A 175 -4.75 -21.89 -1.19
CA LEU A 175 -5.03 -20.49 -0.88
C LEU A 175 -5.91 -19.93 -1.99
N SER A 176 -7.07 -19.41 -1.66
CA SER A 176 -7.97 -18.79 -2.61
C SER A 176 -8.43 -17.41 -2.18
N ILE A 177 -8.62 -16.53 -3.17
CA ILE A 177 -9.23 -15.22 -3.01
C ILE A 177 -10.59 -15.23 -3.69
N PHE A 178 -11.61 -14.80 -2.98
CA PHE A 178 -12.97 -14.77 -3.49
C PHE A 178 -13.20 -13.60 -4.43
N PRO A 179 -14.00 -13.77 -5.49
CA PRO A 179 -14.39 -12.69 -6.38
C PRO A 179 -15.04 -11.56 -5.59
N THR A 180 -14.59 -10.34 -5.81
CA THR A 180 -15.25 -9.15 -5.29
C THR A 180 -15.92 -8.41 -6.45
N PRO A 181 -16.95 -7.57 -6.19
CA PRO A 181 -17.56 -6.75 -7.24
C PRO A 181 -16.60 -5.74 -7.86
N ALA A 182 -15.40 -5.57 -7.32
CA ALA A 182 -14.38 -4.70 -7.90
C ALA A 182 -13.69 -5.38 -9.10
N PRO A 183 -13.59 -4.72 -10.27
CA PRO A 183 -13.11 -5.35 -11.52
C PRO A 183 -11.62 -5.68 -11.56
N GLN A 184 -10.87 -5.45 -10.48
CA GLN A 184 -9.40 -5.56 -10.46
C GLN A 184 -8.85 -6.90 -9.93
N TRP A 185 -9.69 -7.73 -9.32
CA TRP A 185 -9.28 -9.05 -8.84
C TRP A 185 -9.69 -10.09 -9.87
N ASP A 186 -8.68 -10.80 -10.38
CA ASP A 186 -8.92 -11.94 -11.27
C ASP A 186 -9.79 -12.97 -10.52
N PRO A 187 -11.03 -13.20 -10.96
CA PRO A 187 -11.92 -14.10 -10.25
C PRO A 187 -11.31 -15.50 -10.25
N GLY A 188 -10.90 -15.96 -9.06
CA GLY A 188 -10.32 -17.27 -8.88
C GLY A 188 -8.79 -17.31 -8.80
N THR A 189 -8.13 -16.25 -8.29
CA THR A 189 -6.71 -16.35 -7.94
C THR A 189 -6.55 -17.43 -6.87
N GLN A 190 -6.00 -18.58 -7.30
CA GLN A 190 -5.72 -19.72 -6.45
C GLN A 190 -4.24 -20.02 -6.50
N VAL A 191 -3.67 -20.28 -5.35
CA VAL A 191 -2.31 -20.78 -5.21
C VAL A 191 -2.40 -22.16 -4.55
N ARG A 192 -1.79 -23.17 -5.19
CA ARG A 192 -1.70 -24.53 -4.68
C ARG A 192 -0.23 -24.87 -4.51
N THR A 193 0.11 -25.45 -3.38
CA THR A 193 1.47 -25.85 -3.10
C THR A 193 1.51 -27.18 -2.33
N GLY A 194 2.69 -27.79 -2.23
CA GLY A 194 2.86 -29.10 -1.62
C GLY A 194 2.99 -30.23 -2.65
N PRO A 195 3.31 -31.45 -2.20
CA PRO A 195 3.52 -32.63 -3.07
C PRO A 195 2.31 -32.97 -3.96
N MET A 196 1.12 -32.60 -3.54
CA MET A 196 -0.13 -32.89 -4.26
C MET A 196 -0.75 -31.68 -4.97
N ALA A 197 -0.02 -30.60 -5.12
CA ALA A 197 -0.52 -29.38 -5.78
C ALA A 197 -1.04 -29.60 -7.21
N ALA A 198 -0.48 -30.57 -7.93
CA ALA A 198 -0.85 -30.94 -9.30
C ALA A 198 -1.90 -32.06 -9.39
N ALA A 199 -2.35 -32.63 -8.25
CA ALA A 199 -3.36 -33.68 -8.24
C ALA A 199 -4.75 -33.15 -8.63
N ASP A 200 -5.61 -34.05 -9.12
CA ASP A 200 -7.02 -33.76 -9.32
C ASP A 200 -7.76 -33.70 -7.97
N LEU A 201 -7.32 -32.74 -7.15
CA LEU A 201 -7.84 -32.46 -5.81
C LEU A 201 -8.15 -30.97 -5.71
N ALA A 202 -9.31 -30.66 -5.22
CA ALA A 202 -9.73 -29.28 -4.99
C ALA A 202 -10.36 -29.12 -3.60
N LEU A 203 -10.26 -27.92 -3.04
CA LEU A 203 -10.97 -27.57 -1.83
C LEU A 203 -12.44 -27.30 -2.17
N ASN A 204 -13.35 -27.81 -1.35
CA ASN A 204 -14.75 -27.39 -1.34
C ASN A 204 -14.85 -26.03 -0.62
N GLU A 205 -14.52 -24.94 -1.34
CA GLU A 205 -14.46 -23.59 -0.78
C GLU A 205 -15.79 -23.18 -0.13
N ARG A 206 -16.91 -23.63 -0.67
CA ARG A 206 -18.23 -23.33 -0.11
C ARG A 206 -18.40 -23.96 1.26
N ALA A 207 -18.15 -25.26 1.39
CA ALA A 207 -18.25 -25.95 2.67
C ALA A 207 -17.29 -25.38 3.72
N ALA A 208 -16.04 -25.10 3.32
CA ALA A 208 -15.05 -24.49 4.19
C ALA A 208 -15.47 -23.07 4.64
N SER A 209 -15.98 -22.23 3.72
CA SER A 209 -16.46 -20.89 4.04
C SER A 209 -17.68 -20.88 4.97
N GLU A 210 -18.63 -21.79 4.75
CA GLU A 210 -19.81 -21.93 5.63
C GLU A 210 -19.41 -22.37 7.05
N ALA A 211 -18.40 -23.23 7.18
CA ALA A 211 -17.85 -23.64 8.48
C ALA A 211 -17.08 -22.50 9.16
N LEU A 212 -16.22 -21.78 8.41
CA LEU A 212 -15.45 -20.62 8.90
C LEU A 212 -16.34 -19.42 9.27
N ALA A 213 -17.57 -19.36 8.77
CA ALA A 213 -18.53 -18.34 9.20
C ALA A 213 -19.04 -18.58 10.64
N ARG A 214 -18.91 -19.81 11.15
CA ARG A 214 -19.33 -20.20 12.50
C ARG A 214 -18.16 -20.26 13.48
N GLU A 215 -16.98 -20.61 12.98
CA GLU A 215 -15.77 -20.75 13.77
C GLU A 215 -14.62 -19.92 13.13
N PRO A 216 -13.81 -19.22 13.95
CA PRO A 216 -12.76 -18.34 13.42
C PRO A 216 -11.62 -19.08 12.70
N SER A 217 -11.53 -20.39 12.87
CA SER A 217 -10.57 -21.29 12.21
C SER A 217 -10.96 -22.75 12.46
N LEU A 218 -10.64 -23.61 11.50
CA LEU A 218 -10.96 -25.04 11.57
C LEU A 218 -9.68 -25.85 11.81
N LEU A 219 -9.75 -26.80 12.71
CA LEU A 219 -8.74 -27.84 12.90
C LEU A 219 -9.49 -29.17 13.08
N VAL A 220 -9.45 -30.01 12.06
CA VAL A 220 -10.21 -31.26 12.00
C VAL A 220 -9.24 -32.43 11.89
N GLN A 221 -9.36 -33.39 12.79
CA GLN A 221 -8.53 -34.59 12.79
C GLN A 221 -9.32 -35.76 12.19
N GLY A 222 -8.60 -36.64 11.49
CA GLY A 222 -9.19 -37.84 10.90
C GLY A 222 -9.99 -37.60 9.62
N ALA A 223 -10.89 -38.55 9.32
CA ALA A 223 -11.60 -38.60 8.04
C ALA A 223 -12.64 -37.48 7.84
N ASP A 224 -13.06 -36.80 8.89
CA ASP A 224 -14.07 -35.72 8.83
C ASP A 224 -13.58 -34.53 7.95
N GLY A 225 -12.26 -34.35 7.83
CA GLY A 225 -11.66 -33.37 6.91
C GLY A 225 -11.98 -33.58 5.43
N GLN A 226 -12.39 -34.81 5.05
CA GLN A 226 -12.77 -35.16 3.68
C GLN A 226 -13.99 -34.36 3.19
N ALA A 227 -14.89 -33.94 4.08
CA ALA A 227 -16.05 -33.11 3.72
C ALA A 227 -15.68 -31.78 3.06
N PHE A 228 -14.47 -31.32 3.28
CA PHE A 228 -13.94 -30.06 2.70
C PHE A 228 -13.16 -30.24 1.41
N LEU A 229 -13.13 -31.48 0.87
CA LEU A 229 -12.38 -31.80 -0.36
C LEU A 229 -13.30 -32.24 -1.48
N GLN A 230 -12.87 -32.00 -2.72
CA GLN A 230 -13.52 -32.41 -3.97
C GLN A 230 -12.47 -32.99 -4.92
N GLY A 231 -12.90 -33.86 -5.86
CA GLY A 231 -12.03 -34.48 -6.86
C GLY A 231 -11.62 -35.91 -6.47
N ALA A 232 -11.07 -36.63 -7.45
CA ALA A 232 -10.69 -38.04 -7.32
C ALA A 232 -9.20 -38.24 -6.95
N GLY A 233 -8.44 -37.16 -6.80
CA GLY A 233 -6.99 -37.23 -6.61
C GLY A 233 -6.51 -37.45 -5.18
N ALA A 234 -7.40 -37.64 -4.20
CA ALA A 234 -6.99 -37.92 -2.83
C ALA A 234 -6.40 -39.32 -2.70
N PRO A 235 -5.20 -39.48 -2.11
CA PRO A 235 -4.52 -40.79 -1.98
C PRO A 235 -5.17 -41.69 -0.93
N GLY A 236 -6.11 -41.17 -0.15
CA GLY A 236 -6.80 -41.84 0.94
C GLY A 236 -7.65 -40.89 1.76
N PRO A 237 -8.18 -41.33 2.91
CA PRO A 237 -8.87 -40.46 3.82
C PRO A 237 -7.92 -39.38 4.39
N THR A 238 -8.46 -38.20 4.70
CA THR A 238 -7.69 -37.17 5.41
C THR A 238 -7.24 -37.66 6.78
N VAL A 239 -6.05 -37.25 7.17
CA VAL A 239 -5.53 -37.48 8.54
C VAL A 239 -5.69 -36.19 9.35
N SER A 240 -5.43 -35.04 8.72
CA SER A 240 -5.59 -33.74 9.38
C SER A 240 -5.96 -32.67 8.35
N PHE A 241 -6.85 -31.77 8.74
CA PHE A 241 -7.31 -30.62 7.94
C PHE A 241 -7.27 -29.36 8.80
N CYS A 242 -6.71 -28.28 8.27
CA CYS A 242 -6.73 -26.99 8.93
C CYS A 242 -7.13 -25.92 7.91
N ALA A 243 -8.09 -25.05 8.26
CA ALA A 243 -8.45 -23.92 7.43
C ALA A 243 -8.64 -22.64 8.24
N VAL A 244 -8.23 -21.53 7.66
CA VAL A 244 -8.34 -20.19 8.25
C VAL A 244 -8.84 -19.19 7.21
N PRO A 245 -9.64 -18.18 7.61
CA PRO A 245 -10.12 -17.16 6.69
C PRO A 245 -9.05 -16.08 6.47
N LEU A 246 -8.95 -15.59 5.24
CA LEU A 246 -8.35 -14.29 4.96
C LEU A 246 -9.45 -13.24 5.16
N GLN A 247 -9.45 -12.59 6.31
CA GLN A 247 -10.56 -11.74 6.72
C GLN A 247 -10.09 -10.35 7.15
N VAL A 248 -10.82 -9.34 6.70
CA VAL A 248 -10.78 -7.97 7.23
C VAL A 248 -12.10 -7.66 7.94
N PRO A 249 -12.19 -6.60 8.77
CA PRO A 249 -13.44 -6.28 9.44
C PRO A 249 -14.65 -6.22 8.49
N GLY A 250 -15.64 -7.08 8.76
CA GLY A 250 -16.88 -7.16 8.00
C GLY A 250 -16.83 -7.93 6.69
N ARG A 251 -15.67 -8.47 6.26
CA ARG A 251 -15.57 -9.17 4.98
C ARG A 251 -14.49 -10.26 4.95
N MET A 252 -14.86 -11.46 4.47
CA MET A 252 -13.93 -12.51 4.11
C MET A 252 -13.43 -12.28 2.68
N LEU A 253 -12.12 -12.18 2.51
CA LEU A 253 -11.47 -11.99 1.22
C LEU A 253 -11.14 -13.30 0.54
N GLY A 254 -10.97 -14.37 1.31
CA GLY A 254 -10.56 -15.68 0.84
C GLY A 254 -10.34 -16.64 1.99
N LEU A 255 -9.68 -17.74 1.71
CA LEU A 255 -9.31 -18.73 2.72
C LEU A 255 -7.98 -19.41 2.40
N LEU A 256 -7.33 -19.89 3.45
CA LEU A 256 -6.12 -20.71 3.41
C LEU A 256 -6.42 -22.04 4.07
N ALA A 257 -6.19 -23.14 3.36
CA ALA A 257 -6.42 -24.50 3.87
C ALA A 257 -5.19 -25.39 3.65
N ALA A 258 -4.85 -26.16 4.67
CA ALA A 258 -3.82 -27.18 4.65
C ALA A 258 -4.45 -28.56 4.89
N VAL A 259 -3.98 -29.57 4.15
CA VAL A 259 -4.50 -30.93 4.20
C VAL A 259 -3.33 -31.91 4.31
N SER A 260 -3.47 -32.89 5.19
CA SER A 260 -2.56 -34.02 5.29
C SER A 260 -3.31 -35.36 5.14
N PHE A 261 -2.69 -36.26 4.37
CA PHE A 261 -3.14 -37.63 4.15
C PHE A 261 -2.20 -38.66 4.82
N THR A 262 -1.15 -38.17 5.49
CA THR A 262 -0.14 -39.02 6.13
C THR A 262 -0.13 -38.83 7.63
N ARG A 263 0.02 -39.91 8.39
CA ARG A 263 0.16 -39.84 9.85
C ARG A 263 1.42 -39.13 10.35
N ARG A 264 2.37 -38.85 9.46
CA ARG A 264 3.61 -38.11 9.80
C ARG A 264 3.34 -36.62 9.98
N THR A 265 2.27 -36.11 9.37
CA THR A 265 1.95 -34.68 9.35
C THR A 265 0.57 -34.47 9.92
N VAL A 266 0.48 -34.39 11.27
CA VAL A 266 -0.74 -34.07 11.98
C VAL A 266 -0.68 -32.61 12.41
N PHE A 267 -1.68 -31.83 12.00
CA PHE A 267 -1.70 -30.41 12.37
C PHE A 267 -2.05 -30.22 13.85
N THR A 268 -1.37 -29.28 14.46
CA THR A 268 -1.50 -28.93 15.88
C THR A 268 -2.18 -27.57 16.05
N GLU A 269 -2.56 -27.24 17.27
CA GLU A 269 -3.00 -25.90 17.64
C GLU A 269 -1.94 -24.80 17.31
N GLY A 270 -0.66 -25.15 17.35
CA GLY A 270 0.44 -24.28 16.90
C GLY A 270 0.33 -23.94 15.42
N HIS A 271 0.18 -24.95 14.56
CA HIS A 271 -0.03 -24.77 13.11
C HIS A 271 -1.29 -23.94 12.83
N ARG A 272 -2.40 -24.20 13.52
CA ARG A 272 -3.63 -23.42 13.37
C ARG A 272 -3.44 -21.95 13.72
N LYS A 273 -2.77 -21.66 14.84
CA LYS A 273 -2.46 -20.29 15.25
C LYS A 273 -1.53 -19.59 14.27
N PHE A 274 -0.50 -20.28 13.79
CA PHE A 274 0.43 -19.76 12.79
C PHE A 274 -0.31 -19.37 11.50
N LEU A 275 -1.09 -20.28 10.93
CA LEU A 275 -1.86 -20.03 9.71
C LEU A 275 -2.86 -18.88 9.89
N HIS A 276 -3.51 -18.81 11.05
CA HIS A 276 -4.48 -17.75 11.35
C HIS A 276 -3.82 -16.36 11.42
N ILE A 277 -2.66 -16.25 12.07
CA ILE A 277 -1.91 -14.98 12.15
C ILE A 277 -1.44 -14.58 10.75
N LEU A 278 -0.88 -15.51 9.99
CA LEU A 278 -0.40 -15.26 8.64
C LEU A 278 -1.53 -14.83 7.71
N ALA A 279 -2.67 -15.53 7.72
CA ALA A 279 -3.85 -15.19 6.95
C ALA A 279 -4.42 -13.81 7.31
N THR A 280 -4.42 -13.44 8.60
CA THR A 280 -4.86 -12.12 9.06
C THR A 280 -3.96 -11.00 8.53
N LYS A 281 -2.64 -11.18 8.61
CA LYS A 281 -1.66 -10.20 8.07
C LYS A 281 -1.75 -10.09 6.56
N ALA A 282 -1.90 -11.22 5.89
CA ALA A 282 -2.12 -11.29 4.46
C ALA A 282 -3.38 -10.53 4.01
N ALA A 283 -4.49 -10.79 4.67
CA ALA A 283 -5.75 -10.10 4.38
C ALA A 283 -5.61 -8.58 4.50
N ALA A 284 -4.92 -8.11 5.54
CA ALA A 284 -4.65 -6.67 5.73
C ALA A 284 -3.77 -6.10 4.61
N ALA A 285 -2.70 -6.81 4.21
CA ALA A 285 -1.80 -6.38 3.13
C ALA A 285 -2.53 -6.32 1.78
N LEU A 286 -3.31 -7.36 1.45
CA LEU A 286 -4.11 -7.42 0.22
C LEU A 286 -5.15 -6.29 0.17
N GLU A 287 -5.84 -6.03 1.28
CA GLU A 287 -6.81 -4.94 1.35
C GLU A 287 -6.14 -3.56 1.21
N ASN A 288 -4.96 -3.36 1.83
CA ASN A 288 -4.20 -2.13 1.66
C ASN A 288 -3.78 -1.92 0.21
N THR A 289 -3.24 -2.94 -0.47
CA THR A 289 -2.87 -2.87 -1.89
C THR A 289 -4.10 -2.48 -2.74
N ARG A 290 -5.24 -3.13 -2.50
CA ARG A 290 -6.48 -2.81 -3.20
C ARG A 290 -6.94 -1.37 -2.97
N LEU A 291 -6.90 -0.90 -1.73
CA LEU A 291 -7.30 0.47 -1.40
C LEU A 291 -6.38 1.51 -2.02
N VAL A 292 -5.07 1.26 -2.06
CA VAL A 292 -4.09 2.13 -2.72
C VAL A 292 -4.36 2.21 -4.22
N GLU A 293 -4.61 1.07 -4.88
CA GLU A 293 -4.95 1.04 -6.32
C GLU A 293 -6.25 1.79 -6.63
N GLN A 294 -7.28 1.61 -5.81
CA GLN A 294 -8.54 2.34 -5.95
C GLN A 294 -8.35 3.84 -5.76
N LEU A 295 -7.60 4.26 -4.73
CA LEU A 295 -7.31 5.67 -4.47
C LEU A 295 -6.54 6.30 -5.64
N GLN A 296 -5.53 5.60 -6.18
CA GLN A 296 -4.77 6.07 -7.33
C GLN A 296 -5.64 6.18 -8.59
N GLY A 297 -6.55 5.22 -8.79
CA GLY A 297 -7.52 5.26 -9.88
C GLY A 297 -8.45 6.48 -9.77
N ALA A 298 -9.10 6.64 -8.64
CA ALA A 298 -10.00 7.76 -8.38
C ALA A 298 -9.30 9.13 -8.47
N ASN A 299 -8.05 9.22 -8.01
CA ASN A 299 -7.26 10.45 -8.10
C ASN A 299 -6.94 10.81 -9.56
N ARG A 300 -6.59 9.81 -10.40
CA ARG A 300 -6.36 10.04 -11.84
C ARG A 300 -7.65 10.53 -12.55
N GLU A 301 -8.79 9.90 -12.27
CA GLU A 301 -10.08 10.32 -12.82
C GLU A 301 -10.44 11.75 -12.38
N LEU A 302 -10.23 12.08 -11.11
CA LEU A 302 -10.49 13.41 -10.57
C LEU A 302 -9.61 14.48 -11.22
N LEU A 303 -8.31 14.21 -11.40
CA LEU A 303 -7.37 15.13 -12.07
C LEU A 303 -7.79 15.38 -13.53
N GLU A 304 -8.15 14.33 -14.25
CA GLU A 304 -8.60 14.44 -15.63
C GLU A 304 -9.92 15.21 -15.75
N ALA A 305 -10.90 14.92 -14.88
CA ALA A 305 -12.16 15.66 -14.84
C ALA A 305 -11.94 17.14 -14.50
N ASN A 306 -11.04 17.44 -13.58
CA ASN A 306 -10.71 18.83 -13.22
C ASN A 306 -10.05 19.57 -14.39
N ARG A 307 -9.09 18.93 -15.09
CA ARG A 307 -8.47 19.48 -16.31
C ARG A 307 -9.53 19.78 -17.37
N GLN A 308 -10.42 18.84 -17.64
CA GLN A 308 -11.49 19.01 -18.64
C GLN A 308 -12.47 20.15 -18.26
N LEU A 309 -12.79 20.28 -16.98
CA LEU A 309 -13.63 21.38 -16.49
C LEU A 309 -12.94 22.74 -16.70
N GLN A 310 -11.65 22.86 -16.43
CA GLN A 310 -10.88 24.10 -16.67
C GLN A 310 -10.85 24.46 -18.15
N GLU A 311 -10.54 23.49 -19.03
CA GLU A 311 -10.56 23.71 -20.48
C GLU A 311 -11.94 24.16 -20.99
N ASN A 312 -13.01 23.49 -20.58
CA ASN A 312 -14.38 23.85 -20.96
C ASN A 312 -14.74 25.26 -20.46
N PHE A 313 -14.28 25.61 -19.25
CA PHE A 313 -14.52 26.95 -18.71
C PHE A 313 -13.79 28.03 -19.52
N VAL A 314 -12.50 27.82 -19.85
CA VAL A 314 -11.74 28.75 -20.72
C VAL A 314 -12.46 28.93 -22.07
N GLN A 315 -12.85 27.84 -22.71
CA GLN A 315 -13.59 27.90 -23.98
C GLN A 315 -14.92 28.66 -23.86
N SER A 316 -15.60 28.53 -22.73
CA SER A 316 -16.85 29.27 -22.48
C SER A 316 -16.60 30.80 -22.35
N ILE A 317 -15.56 31.20 -21.63
CA ILE A 317 -15.17 32.62 -21.49
C ILE A 317 -14.77 33.21 -22.84
N LEU A 318 -13.98 32.47 -23.63
CA LEU A 318 -13.61 32.88 -24.99
C LEU A 318 -14.84 32.97 -25.92
N GLY A 319 -15.80 32.07 -25.76
CA GLY A 319 -17.08 32.15 -26.46
C GLY A 319 -17.87 33.41 -26.13
N PHE A 320 -17.88 33.82 -24.84
CA PHE A 320 -18.48 35.09 -24.42
C PHE A 320 -17.72 36.30 -24.97
N ALA A 321 -16.39 36.32 -24.96
CA ALA A 321 -15.56 37.38 -25.51
C ALA A 321 -15.88 37.57 -27.03
N ARG A 322 -15.93 36.47 -27.79
CA ARG A 322 -16.32 36.49 -29.22
C ARG A 322 -17.76 36.96 -29.46
N ALA A 323 -18.70 36.58 -28.57
CA ALA A 323 -20.08 37.05 -28.67
C ALA A 323 -20.20 38.56 -28.44
N ILE A 324 -19.39 39.14 -27.55
CA ILE A 324 -19.31 40.59 -27.34
C ILE A 324 -18.80 41.28 -28.62
N GLU A 325 -17.72 40.74 -29.21
CA GLU A 325 -17.09 41.25 -30.41
C GLU A 325 -18.06 41.22 -31.64
N GLN A 326 -18.92 40.19 -31.74
CA GLN A 326 -19.93 40.11 -32.83
C GLN A 326 -20.95 41.25 -32.78
N ASN A 327 -21.14 41.90 -31.65
CA ASN A 327 -22.03 43.06 -31.52
C ASN A 327 -21.41 44.36 -32.08
N ASP A 328 -20.11 44.35 -32.39
CA ASP A 328 -19.39 45.43 -33.07
C ASP A 328 -18.93 44.92 -34.48
N PRO A 329 -19.58 45.36 -35.57
CA PRO A 329 -19.28 44.89 -36.93
C PRO A 329 -17.85 45.13 -37.38
N TYR A 330 -17.12 46.06 -36.73
CA TYR A 330 -15.77 46.49 -37.07
C TYR A 330 -14.68 45.79 -36.30
N THR A 331 -15.03 45.05 -35.24
CA THR A 331 -14.05 44.32 -34.40
C THR A 331 -14.06 42.82 -34.63
N ARG A 332 -14.79 42.31 -35.66
CA ARG A 332 -14.87 40.88 -35.93
C ARG A 332 -13.49 40.28 -36.19
N GLY A 333 -13.07 39.33 -35.34
CA GLY A 333 -11.78 38.67 -35.40
C GLY A 333 -10.62 39.53 -34.92
N HIS A 334 -10.87 40.69 -34.33
CA HIS A 334 -9.87 41.59 -33.76
C HIS A 334 -9.12 40.91 -32.62
N SER A 335 -9.86 40.37 -31.65
CA SER A 335 -9.25 39.74 -30.46
C SER A 335 -8.40 38.51 -30.85
N ASP A 336 -8.80 37.72 -31.86
CA ASP A 336 -7.98 36.60 -32.36
C ASP A 336 -6.69 37.11 -33.04
N ARG A 337 -6.75 38.21 -33.81
CA ARG A 337 -5.56 38.80 -34.45
C ARG A 337 -4.63 39.45 -33.43
N VAL A 338 -5.16 40.18 -32.45
CA VAL A 338 -4.35 40.78 -31.35
C VAL A 338 -3.68 39.67 -30.55
N ALA A 339 -4.38 38.56 -30.25
CA ALA A 339 -3.79 37.44 -29.59
C ALA A 339 -2.64 36.79 -30.39
N GLU A 340 -2.85 36.61 -31.70
CA GLU A 340 -1.80 36.05 -32.56
C GLU A 340 -0.59 36.95 -32.68
N TYR A 341 -0.79 38.27 -32.88
CA TYR A 341 0.32 39.22 -32.88
C TYR A 341 1.06 39.25 -31.56
N SER A 342 0.30 39.19 -30.45
CA SER A 342 0.92 39.15 -29.09
C SER A 342 1.74 37.88 -28.87
N ARG A 343 1.26 36.72 -29.37
CA ARG A 343 1.98 35.44 -29.35
C ARG A 343 3.27 35.51 -30.16
N ILE A 344 3.20 36.05 -31.38
CA ILE A 344 4.39 36.22 -32.25
C ILE A 344 5.44 37.14 -31.59
N ILE A 345 5.02 38.24 -30.96
CA ILE A 345 5.92 39.11 -30.20
C ILE A 345 6.59 38.36 -29.05
N ALA A 346 5.81 37.57 -28.30
CA ALA A 346 6.29 36.80 -27.16
C ALA A 346 7.28 35.69 -27.58
N ASP A 347 7.02 35.02 -28.69
CA ASP A 347 7.96 34.05 -29.30
C ASP A 347 9.26 34.71 -29.74
N GLU A 348 9.20 35.91 -30.36
CA GLU A 348 10.39 36.66 -30.78
C GLU A 348 11.22 37.13 -29.57
N LEU A 349 10.56 37.42 -28.45
CA LEU A 349 11.20 37.74 -27.16
C LEU A 349 11.69 36.47 -26.42
N ARG A 350 11.47 35.28 -26.96
CA ARG A 350 11.91 33.96 -26.47
C ARG A 350 11.39 33.61 -25.05
N PHE A 351 10.13 33.90 -24.79
CA PHE A 351 9.49 33.45 -23.58
C PHE A 351 9.25 31.95 -23.58
N GLU A 352 9.14 31.38 -22.36
CA GLU A 352 8.74 29.99 -22.16
C GLU A 352 7.34 29.74 -22.75
N PRO A 353 7.07 28.55 -23.32
CA PRO A 353 5.82 28.24 -24.02
C PRO A 353 4.55 28.56 -23.22
N GLN A 354 4.57 28.33 -21.90
CA GLN A 354 3.44 28.64 -21.03
C GLN A 354 3.15 30.14 -20.98
N ILE A 355 4.18 30.97 -20.91
CA ILE A 355 4.04 32.45 -20.88
C ILE A 355 3.51 32.95 -22.22
N VAL A 356 3.97 32.35 -23.32
CA VAL A 356 3.47 32.65 -24.66
C VAL A 356 1.98 32.36 -24.77
N GLU A 357 1.53 31.22 -24.25
CA GLU A 357 0.12 30.83 -24.20
C GLU A 357 -0.70 31.78 -23.34
N ASP A 358 -0.20 32.15 -22.16
CA ASP A 358 -0.84 33.12 -21.27
C ASP A 358 -1.02 34.50 -21.94
N ILE A 359 0.00 34.98 -22.69
CA ILE A 359 -0.06 36.24 -23.45
C ILE A 359 -1.10 36.13 -24.58
N PHE A 360 -1.17 34.99 -25.26
CA PHE A 360 -2.18 34.72 -26.29
C PHE A 360 -3.60 34.79 -25.71
N PHE A 361 -3.86 34.09 -24.60
CA PHE A 361 -5.17 34.14 -23.96
C PHE A 361 -5.51 35.55 -23.40
N ALA A 362 -4.55 36.25 -22.86
CA ALA A 362 -4.77 37.62 -22.41
C ALA A 362 -5.10 38.55 -23.59
N GLY A 363 -4.48 38.35 -24.76
CA GLY A 363 -4.81 39.05 -26.00
C GLY A 363 -6.25 38.75 -26.48
N GLN A 364 -6.71 37.48 -26.38
CA GLN A 364 -8.09 37.14 -26.72
C GLN A 364 -9.12 37.75 -25.77
N LEU A 365 -8.73 38.03 -24.52
CA LEU A 365 -9.60 38.53 -23.46
C LEU A 365 -9.42 40.00 -23.15
N HIS A 366 -8.47 40.72 -23.79
CA HIS A 366 -8.13 42.08 -23.41
C HIS A 366 -9.35 43.02 -23.33
N ASP A 367 -10.28 42.84 -24.23
CA ASP A 367 -11.48 43.65 -24.39
C ASP A 367 -12.76 43.05 -23.73
N ILE A 368 -12.69 41.96 -22.95
CA ILE A 368 -13.85 41.29 -22.35
C ILE A 368 -14.69 42.23 -21.48
N GLY A 369 -14.06 43.24 -20.89
CA GLY A 369 -14.77 44.25 -20.10
C GLY A 369 -15.74 45.14 -20.89
N LYS A 370 -15.71 45.11 -22.22
CA LYS A 370 -16.69 45.80 -23.07
C LYS A 370 -18.11 45.26 -22.95
N ILE A 371 -18.30 44.09 -22.31
CA ILE A 371 -19.63 43.57 -21.97
C ILE A 371 -20.47 44.55 -21.15
N GLY A 372 -19.83 45.41 -20.37
CA GLY A 372 -20.53 46.45 -19.58
C GLY A 372 -20.89 47.70 -20.39
N ILE A 373 -20.59 47.74 -21.68
CA ILE A 373 -20.88 48.90 -22.53
C ILE A 373 -22.04 48.52 -23.45
N SER A 374 -23.09 49.36 -23.48
CA SER A 374 -24.26 49.07 -24.35
C SER A 374 -23.91 49.12 -25.83
N SER A 375 -24.50 48.21 -26.60
CA SER A 375 -24.30 48.09 -28.07
C SER A 375 -24.61 49.39 -28.83
N GLN A 376 -25.59 50.19 -28.36
CA GLN A 376 -25.89 51.51 -28.96
C GLN A 376 -24.72 52.51 -28.85
N LYS A 377 -23.91 52.41 -27.79
CA LYS A 377 -22.73 53.24 -27.60
C LYS A 377 -21.51 52.70 -28.32
N LEU A 378 -21.36 51.36 -28.37
CA LEU A 378 -20.29 50.70 -29.14
C LEU A 378 -20.41 51.02 -30.63
N ASN A 379 -21.63 51.06 -31.15
CA ASN A 379 -21.89 51.26 -32.62
C ASN A 379 -22.23 52.72 -32.96
N LYS A 380 -21.94 53.68 -32.09
CA LYS A 380 -22.25 55.10 -32.34
C LYS A 380 -21.48 55.62 -33.56
N ALA A 381 -22.19 56.08 -34.59
CA ALA A 381 -21.58 56.76 -35.69
C ALA A 381 -21.17 58.22 -35.28
N GLY A 382 -19.85 58.46 -35.28
CA GLY A 382 -19.29 59.79 -34.95
C GLY A 382 -18.44 59.85 -33.70
N LYS A 383 -17.98 61.05 -33.32
CA LYS A 383 -17.06 61.23 -32.19
C LYS A 383 -17.77 60.99 -30.84
N LEU A 384 -17.08 60.27 -29.96
CA LEU A 384 -17.55 60.06 -28.58
C LEU A 384 -17.41 61.35 -27.80
N ASN A 385 -18.41 61.66 -26.94
CA ASN A 385 -18.33 62.79 -25.99
C ASN A 385 -17.52 62.39 -24.75
N ALA A 386 -17.13 63.38 -23.92
CA ALA A 386 -16.30 63.19 -22.75
C ALA A 386 -16.87 62.15 -21.72
N PRO A 387 -18.18 62.07 -21.41
CA PRO A 387 -18.77 60.98 -20.61
C PRO A 387 -18.63 59.62 -21.25
N GLU A 388 -18.82 59.50 -22.55
CA GLU A 388 -18.70 58.24 -23.29
C GLU A 388 -17.26 57.74 -23.29
N ILE A 389 -16.28 58.64 -23.55
CA ILE A 389 -14.84 58.31 -23.47
C ILE A 389 -14.48 57.77 -22.07
N ARG A 390 -14.96 58.43 -20.99
CA ARG A 390 -14.71 57.92 -19.62
C ARG A 390 -15.32 56.54 -19.41
N MET A 391 -16.48 56.23 -19.96
CA MET A 391 -17.07 54.95 -19.87
C MET A 391 -16.31 53.87 -20.65
N PHE A 392 -15.86 54.18 -21.88
CA PHE A 392 -15.01 53.28 -22.64
C PHE A 392 -13.68 52.98 -21.94
N ARG A 393 -13.04 54.00 -21.31
CA ARG A 393 -11.80 53.80 -20.56
C ARG A 393 -11.91 52.93 -19.35
N ARG A 394 -13.14 52.50 -18.95
CA ARG A 394 -13.35 51.61 -17.81
C ARG A 394 -13.34 50.12 -18.19
N HIS A 395 -13.31 49.74 -19.49
CA HIS A 395 -13.36 48.33 -19.85
C HIS A 395 -12.14 47.53 -19.33
N PRO A 396 -10.88 48.07 -19.20
CA PRO A 396 -9.81 47.28 -18.60
C PRO A 396 -10.06 46.95 -17.14
N GLU A 397 -10.62 47.90 -16.37
CA GLU A 397 -11.02 47.69 -14.98
C GLU A 397 -12.17 46.64 -14.86
N MET A 398 -13.17 46.74 -15.74
CA MET A 398 -14.25 45.78 -15.80
C MET A 398 -13.77 44.38 -16.23
N GLY A 399 -12.82 44.29 -17.15
CA GLY A 399 -12.18 43.04 -17.53
C GLY A 399 -11.43 42.40 -16.35
N LYS A 400 -10.69 43.18 -15.56
CA LYS A 400 -10.09 42.73 -14.31
C LYS A 400 -11.14 42.16 -13.36
N GLN A 401 -12.24 42.90 -13.12
CA GLN A 401 -13.33 42.46 -12.24
C GLN A 401 -13.99 41.16 -12.67
N ILE A 402 -14.06 40.87 -13.96
CA ILE A 402 -14.58 39.60 -14.52
C ILE A 402 -13.62 38.44 -14.26
N LEU A 403 -12.30 38.67 -14.43
CA LEU A 403 -11.31 37.59 -14.31
C LEU A 403 -10.81 37.37 -12.87
N GLU A 404 -10.83 38.36 -11.99
CA GLU A 404 -10.30 38.31 -10.63
C GLU A 404 -10.91 37.21 -9.75
N PRO A 405 -12.25 36.91 -9.84
CA PRO A 405 -12.87 35.81 -9.10
C PRO A 405 -12.43 34.42 -9.56
N ILE A 406 -11.76 34.30 -10.73
CA ILE A 406 -11.40 33.03 -11.37
C ILE A 406 -9.93 32.72 -11.06
N PRO A 407 -9.60 31.84 -10.09
CA PRO A 407 -8.24 31.68 -9.60
C PRO A 407 -7.20 31.35 -10.68
N PHE A 408 -7.54 30.44 -11.59
CA PHE A 408 -6.62 29.99 -12.65
C PHE A 408 -6.51 30.96 -13.85
N MET A 409 -7.22 32.09 -13.86
CA MET A 409 -7.09 33.16 -14.88
C MET A 409 -6.45 34.44 -14.33
N ARG A 410 -6.15 34.51 -13.03
CA ARG A 410 -5.61 35.73 -12.41
C ARG A 410 -4.32 36.22 -13.04
N HIS A 411 -3.50 35.31 -13.54
CA HIS A 411 -2.23 35.62 -14.21
C HIS A 411 -2.43 36.40 -15.52
N LEU A 412 -3.61 36.31 -16.16
CA LEU A 412 -3.96 37.04 -17.38
C LEU A 412 -4.37 38.50 -17.12
N ILE A 413 -4.73 38.82 -15.87
CA ILE A 413 -5.26 40.13 -15.51
C ILE A 413 -4.29 41.28 -15.85
N SER A 414 -3.00 41.05 -15.72
CA SER A 414 -1.99 42.08 -16.01
C SER A 414 -2.02 42.54 -17.48
N GLY A 415 -2.30 41.61 -18.41
CA GLY A 415 -2.50 41.92 -19.83
C GLY A 415 -3.79 42.70 -20.08
N VAL A 416 -4.90 42.15 -19.56
CA VAL A 416 -6.24 42.74 -19.74
C VAL A 416 -6.38 44.11 -19.10
N TYR A 417 -5.77 44.30 -17.95
CA TYR A 417 -5.88 45.57 -17.19
C TYR A 417 -4.97 46.66 -17.69
N CYS A 418 -3.78 46.32 -18.22
CA CYS A 418 -2.72 47.28 -18.53
C CYS A 418 -2.48 47.53 -20.02
N HIS A 419 -3.27 46.93 -20.95
CA HIS A 419 -3.03 47.08 -22.38
C HIS A 419 -3.27 48.47 -22.94
N HIS A 420 -3.86 49.36 -22.19
CA HIS A 420 -3.99 50.80 -22.52
C HIS A 420 -3.07 51.72 -21.71
N GLU A 421 -2.17 51.13 -20.92
CA GLU A 421 -1.09 51.95 -20.33
C GLU A 421 -0.13 52.37 -21.44
N ARG A 422 0.47 53.52 -21.26
CA ARG A 422 1.47 54.11 -22.19
C ARG A 422 2.82 54.15 -21.52
N TYR A 423 3.85 53.85 -22.30
CA TYR A 423 5.22 53.82 -21.78
C TYR A 423 5.66 55.15 -21.15
N ASP A 424 5.12 56.32 -21.62
CA ASP A 424 5.34 57.66 -21.08
C ASP A 424 4.51 57.97 -19.80
N GLY A 425 3.65 57.10 -19.36
CA GLY A 425 2.79 57.26 -18.17
C GLY A 425 1.52 58.06 -18.41
N GLN A 426 1.17 58.39 -19.67
CA GLN A 426 -0.07 59.11 -20.02
C GLN A 426 -1.23 58.18 -20.38
N GLY A 427 -1.07 56.89 -20.08
CA GLY A 427 -2.07 55.84 -20.29
C GLY A 427 -3.17 55.76 -19.21
N TYR A 428 -3.92 54.70 -19.25
CA TYR A 428 -4.97 54.38 -18.25
C TYR A 428 -5.06 52.86 -18.06
N PRO A 429 -5.58 52.35 -16.95
CA PRO A 429 -6.33 53.05 -15.90
C PRO A 429 -5.45 53.60 -14.76
N GLN A 430 -4.20 53.17 -14.61
CA GLN A 430 -3.35 53.47 -13.48
C GLN A 430 -2.34 54.58 -13.75
N GLY A 431 -1.98 54.83 -15.04
CA GLY A 431 -0.95 55.79 -15.44
C GLY A 431 0.46 55.28 -15.12
N LEU A 432 0.68 53.96 -15.22
CA LEU A 432 2.00 53.31 -15.02
C LEU A 432 2.97 53.77 -16.10
N ARG A 433 4.27 53.84 -15.76
CA ARG A 433 5.30 54.33 -16.65
C ARG A 433 6.42 53.32 -16.85
N GLY A 434 6.87 53.19 -18.10
CA GLY A 434 8.04 52.38 -18.44
C GLY A 434 7.82 50.90 -18.06
N GLU A 435 8.77 50.37 -17.29
CA GLU A 435 8.75 48.96 -16.88
C GLU A 435 7.81 48.68 -15.68
N GLU A 436 7.22 49.70 -15.07
CA GLU A 436 6.12 49.51 -14.10
C GLU A 436 4.89 48.86 -14.78
N ILE A 437 4.73 49.06 -16.09
CA ILE A 437 3.68 48.39 -16.88
C ILE A 437 4.06 46.92 -17.03
N PRO A 438 3.22 45.96 -16.59
CA PRO A 438 3.48 44.56 -16.83
C PRO A 438 3.74 44.27 -18.30
N LEU A 439 4.74 43.43 -18.59
CA LEU A 439 5.20 43.19 -19.97
C LEU A 439 4.08 42.65 -20.87
N MET A 440 3.20 41.81 -20.33
CA MET A 440 2.02 41.30 -21.04
C MET A 440 1.13 42.46 -21.55
N GLY A 441 0.90 43.49 -20.72
CA GLY A 441 0.15 44.69 -21.12
C GLY A 441 0.89 45.48 -22.22
N ARG A 442 2.22 45.63 -22.12
CA ARG A 442 3.06 46.33 -23.14
C ARG A 442 3.01 45.59 -24.50
N ILE A 443 2.99 44.25 -24.49
CA ILE A 443 2.89 43.42 -25.71
C ILE A 443 1.52 43.61 -26.35
N ILE A 444 0.44 43.46 -25.59
CA ILE A 444 -0.92 43.60 -26.09
C ILE A 444 -1.16 45.01 -26.63
N ALA A 445 -0.63 46.06 -25.98
CA ALA A 445 -0.77 47.44 -26.45
C ALA A 445 -0.23 47.66 -27.88
N VAL A 446 0.92 47.07 -28.23
CA VAL A 446 1.49 47.12 -29.57
C VAL A 446 0.63 46.34 -30.55
N ALA A 447 0.22 45.12 -30.21
CA ALA A 447 -0.59 44.25 -31.03
C ALA A 447 -1.98 44.86 -31.31
N ASP A 448 -2.68 45.34 -30.28
CA ASP A 448 -3.98 46.03 -30.40
C ASP A 448 -3.89 47.27 -31.28
N THR A 449 -2.88 48.10 -31.06
CA THR A 449 -2.73 49.35 -31.87
C THR A 449 -2.44 49.01 -33.33
N TYR A 450 -1.59 48.01 -33.60
CA TYR A 450 -1.30 47.58 -34.96
C TYR A 450 -2.56 47.09 -35.67
N ASP A 451 -3.33 46.19 -35.06
CA ASP A 451 -4.60 45.70 -35.60
C ASP A 451 -5.58 46.85 -35.80
N ALA A 452 -5.66 47.75 -34.80
CA ALA A 452 -6.50 48.93 -34.92
C ALA A 452 -6.14 49.84 -36.11
N MET A 453 -4.89 49.91 -36.51
CA MET A 453 -4.42 50.72 -37.64
C MET A 453 -4.66 50.03 -38.97
N THR A 454 -4.47 48.73 -39.04
CA THR A 454 -4.53 47.91 -40.29
C THR A 454 -5.90 47.30 -40.60
N SER A 455 -6.89 47.49 -39.72
CA SER A 455 -8.27 47.05 -39.90
C SER A 455 -9.20 48.23 -40.23
N ASP A 456 -10.26 47.96 -41.04
CA ASP A 456 -11.32 48.95 -41.33
C ASP A 456 -12.11 49.28 -40.08
N ARG A 457 -12.37 50.57 -39.82
CA ARG A 457 -13.22 51.06 -38.70
C ARG A 457 -14.34 51.93 -39.21
N SER A 458 -15.38 52.13 -38.42
CA SER A 458 -16.58 52.91 -38.79
C SER A 458 -16.30 54.32 -39.28
N TYR A 459 -15.19 54.88 -38.90
CA TYR A 459 -14.78 56.26 -39.21
C TYR A 459 -13.48 56.38 -40.01
N ARG A 460 -12.79 55.24 -40.30
CA ARG A 460 -11.50 55.27 -41.02
C ARG A 460 -11.26 53.91 -41.71
N LYS A 461 -10.76 53.96 -42.95
CA LYS A 461 -10.23 52.79 -43.65
C LYS A 461 -8.90 52.31 -43.06
N ALA A 462 -8.58 51.06 -43.27
CA ALA A 462 -7.30 50.46 -42.92
C ALA A 462 -6.14 51.26 -43.49
N LEU A 463 -5.10 51.46 -42.71
CA LEU A 463 -3.83 52.07 -43.17
C LEU A 463 -3.00 50.97 -43.85
N PRO A 464 -2.22 51.34 -44.88
CA PRO A 464 -1.19 50.43 -45.41
C PRO A 464 -0.24 49.96 -44.31
N MET A 465 0.20 48.73 -44.37
CA MET A 465 1.09 48.12 -43.39
C MET A 465 2.33 49.00 -43.07
N GLN A 466 2.99 49.55 -44.13
CA GLN A 466 4.17 50.37 -43.94
C GLN A 466 3.89 51.60 -43.08
N VAL A 467 2.75 52.26 -43.25
CA VAL A 467 2.34 53.42 -42.47
C VAL A 467 2.13 53.06 -40.99
N ALA A 468 1.51 51.90 -40.72
CA ALA A 468 1.32 51.41 -39.37
C ALA A 468 2.67 51.08 -38.68
N LEU A 469 3.63 50.49 -39.41
CA LEU A 469 4.96 50.19 -38.91
C LEU A 469 5.74 51.47 -38.59
N ASP A 470 5.63 52.51 -39.46
CA ASP A 470 6.28 53.78 -39.22
C ASP A 470 5.71 54.53 -38.00
N GLU A 471 4.40 54.43 -37.79
CA GLU A 471 3.73 54.95 -36.57
C GLU A 471 4.20 54.25 -35.30
N LEU A 472 4.32 52.91 -35.30
CA LEU A 472 4.86 52.16 -34.18
C LEU A 472 6.31 52.58 -33.86
N ARG A 473 7.16 52.78 -34.89
CA ARG A 473 8.53 53.25 -34.73
C ARG A 473 8.60 54.67 -34.11
N ALA A 474 7.78 55.59 -34.64
CA ALA A 474 7.73 56.97 -34.18
C ALA A 474 7.28 57.11 -32.72
N ASN A 475 6.44 56.19 -32.24
CA ASN A 475 5.91 56.21 -30.88
C ASN A 475 6.63 55.25 -29.93
N ALA A 476 7.73 54.61 -30.30
CA ALA A 476 8.59 53.84 -29.43
C ALA A 476 9.24 54.75 -28.37
N GLY A 477 9.14 54.38 -27.07
CA GLY A 477 9.61 55.18 -25.94
C GLY A 477 8.59 56.22 -25.43
N THR A 478 7.46 56.40 -26.14
CA THR A 478 6.35 57.26 -25.71
C THR A 478 5.08 56.46 -25.46
N GLN A 479 4.40 56.03 -26.51
CA GLN A 479 3.22 55.20 -26.34
C GLN A 479 3.60 53.72 -26.08
N PHE A 480 4.63 53.22 -26.74
CA PHE A 480 5.00 51.81 -26.75
C PHE A 480 6.36 51.55 -26.13
N ASP A 481 6.55 50.37 -25.60
CA ASP A 481 7.86 49.88 -25.16
C ASP A 481 8.77 49.68 -26.39
N PRO A 482 9.96 50.31 -26.43
CA PRO A 482 10.88 50.15 -27.54
C PRO A 482 11.30 48.71 -27.81
N MET A 483 11.46 47.90 -26.76
CA MET A 483 11.84 46.48 -26.87
C MET A 483 10.73 45.68 -27.56
N VAL A 484 9.46 45.91 -27.19
CA VAL A 484 8.31 45.23 -27.77
C VAL A 484 8.12 45.64 -29.23
N VAL A 485 8.26 46.92 -29.54
CA VAL A 485 8.22 47.43 -30.95
C VAL A 485 9.31 46.78 -31.78
N GLN A 486 10.54 46.69 -31.27
CA GLN A 486 11.64 46.05 -31.97
C GLN A 486 11.37 44.60 -32.26
N ALA A 487 10.84 43.84 -31.30
CA ALA A 487 10.44 42.41 -31.47
C ALA A 487 9.35 42.30 -32.55
N PHE A 488 8.32 43.16 -32.50
CA PHE A 488 7.26 43.15 -33.51
C PHE A 488 7.83 43.40 -34.93
N LEU A 489 8.68 44.41 -35.10
CA LEU A 489 9.32 44.74 -36.38
C LEU A 489 10.24 43.61 -36.89
N ALA A 490 10.93 42.92 -36.00
CA ALA A 490 11.74 41.75 -36.33
C ALA A 490 10.87 40.59 -36.84
N ALA A 491 9.71 40.33 -36.19
CA ALA A 491 8.75 39.33 -36.66
C ALA A 491 8.18 39.65 -38.02
N VAL A 492 7.85 40.91 -38.28
CA VAL A 492 7.40 41.36 -39.62
C VAL A 492 8.50 41.15 -40.68
N ALA A 493 9.75 41.48 -40.38
CA ALA A 493 10.87 41.29 -41.31
C ALA A 493 11.13 39.79 -41.61
N LYS A 494 10.77 38.90 -40.73
CA LYS A 494 10.80 37.42 -40.92
C LYS A 494 9.60 36.89 -41.68
N GLY A 495 8.61 37.71 -42.04
CA GLY A 495 7.40 37.31 -42.70
C GLY A 495 6.43 36.51 -41.83
N GLN A 496 6.47 36.69 -40.49
CA GLN A 496 5.53 36.04 -39.59
C GLN A 496 4.19 36.79 -39.44
N ILE A 497 4.19 38.08 -39.83
CA ILE A 497 3.03 38.95 -39.85
C ILE A 497 2.86 39.44 -41.28
N HIS A 498 1.68 39.15 -41.85
CA HIS A 498 1.31 39.50 -43.23
C HIS A 498 0.20 40.55 -43.25
N GLU A 499 -0.03 41.18 -44.44
CA GLU A 499 -1.13 42.12 -44.63
C GLU A 499 -2.50 41.44 -44.49
#